data_a90c0b2ab84a9972498bdf887f70c62c
#
_entry.id   a90c0b2ab84a9972498bdf887f70c62c
#
_cell.length_a   1.000
_cell.length_b   1.000
_cell.length_c   1.000
_cell.angle_alpha   90.00
_cell.angle_beta   90.00
_cell.angle_gamma   90.00
#
_symmetry.space_group_name_H-M   'P 1'
#
loop_
_entity.id
_entity.type
_entity.pdbx_description
1 polymer ?
#
loop_
_entity_poly.entity_id
_entity_poly.type
_entity_poly.pdbx_seq_one_letter_code
_entity_poly.pdbx_strand_id
1 'polypeptide(L)'
;MQLTSLGFLFVLLPVGGLIYYFLRGAGRRRFLLWYSLLFVGLLSPLCLLLLLAVMVPDYLLARYIAMAHPRARSILLGCVIKDISLAVVCSILTELDKLILPVGISIAAFTSVGYLIDLYHGECDPIDDPIRYGVFCSFFGKLYIGPIVSAQQFVPQLDDPQMTAEGITRGMVQHLRGLAKIVILAGSLQELITQWETLLSLEVTILGTWLHVLCYIFYIYSVSYTHLRAHETVLDL
;
A
#
# COMPACT_ATOMS: atom_id res chain seq x y z
N MET A 1 10.71 7.67 -7.23
CA MET A 1 11.57 7.08 -6.19
C MET A 1 11.04 5.67 -5.93
N GLN A 2 11.83 4.62 -6.10
CA GLN A 2 11.38 3.25 -5.86
C GLN A 2 11.69 2.88 -4.40
N LEU A 3 10.88 2.03 -3.76
CA LEU A 3 11.14 1.53 -2.39
C LEU A 3 12.47 0.78 -2.26
N THR A 4 12.98 0.26 -3.37
CA THR A 4 14.30 -0.36 -3.49
C THR A 4 15.44 0.64 -3.71
N SER A 5 15.12 1.95 -3.83
CA SER A 5 16.18 2.96 -4.02
C SER A 5 17.04 3.08 -2.74
N LEU A 6 18.34 3.21 -2.94
CA LEU A 6 19.29 3.39 -1.82
C LEU A 6 18.91 4.58 -0.92
N GLY A 7 18.39 5.67 -1.50
CA GLY A 7 17.92 6.82 -0.73
C GLY A 7 16.73 6.51 0.19
N PHE A 8 15.79 5.69 -0.27
CA PHE A 8 14.68 5.25 0.59
C PHE A 8 15.18 4.35 1.73
N LEU A 9 15.97 3.33 1.41
CA LEU A 9 16.40 2.31 2.36
C LEU A 9 17.38 2.84 3.42
N PHE A 10 18.34 3.67 3.02
CA PHE A 10 19.43 4.10 3.90
C PHE A 10 19.26 5.50 4.48
N VAL A 11 18.37 6.31 3.94
CA VAL A 11 18.13 7.67 4.45
C VAL A 11 16.70 7.79 4.98
N LEU A 12 15.72 7.63 4.13
CA LEU A 12 14.34 7.94 4.46
C LEU A 12 13.79 7.00 5.54
N LEU A 13 13.93 5.71 5.37
CA LEU A 13 13.41 4.72 6.33
C LEU A 13 14.12 4.77 7.69
N PRO A 14 15.45 4.81 7.82
CA PRO A 14 16.11 4.93 9.12
C PRO A 14 15.85 6.28 9.82
N VAL A 15 15.88 7.40 9.09
CA VAL A 15 15.61 8.72 9.66
C VAL A 15 14.16 8.80 10.14
N GLY A 16 13.20 8.34 9.32
CA GLY A 16 11.79 8.27 9.72
C GLY A 16 11.58 7.39 10.95
N GLY A 17 12.19 6.20 10.99
CA GLY A 17 12.12 5.28 12.13
C GLY A 17 12.73 5.88 13.40
N LEU A 18 13.85 6.58 13.28
CA LEU A 18 14.52 7.23 14.41
C LEU A 18 13.65 8.37 14.97
N ILE A 19 13.11 9.23 14.13
CA ILE A 19 12.19 10.31 14.56
C ILE A 19 10.96 9.71 15.23
N TYR A 20 10.36 8.67 14.62
CA TYR A 20 9.20 7.97 15.18
C TYR A 20 9.49 7.38 16.57
N TYR A 21 10.69 6.84 16.78
CA TYR A 21 11.11 6.29 18.07
C TYR A 21 11.11 7.34 19.19
N PHE A 22 11.61 8.54 18.91
CA PHE A 22 11.68 9.63 19.90
C PHE A 22 10.34 10.30 20.17
N LEU A 23 9.38 10.22 19.26
CA LEU A 23 8.05 10.78 19.43
C LEU A 23 7.18 9.90 20.34
N ARG A 24 6.16 10.49 20.98
CA ARG A 24 5.21 9.78 21.86
C ARG A 24 3.77 10.21 21.57
N GLY A 25 2.82 9.28 21.82
CA GLY A 25 1.38 9.55 21.76
C GLY A 25 0.93 10.20 20.44
N ALA A 26 0.16 11.29 20.53
CA ALA A 26 -0.38 12.00 19.37
C ALA A 26 0.71 12.52 18.40
N GLY A 27 1.92 12.78 18.89
CA GLY A 27 3.04 13.19 18.05
C GLY A 27 3.45 12.12 17.04
N ARG A 28 3.45 10.84 17.44
CA ARG A 28 3.73 9.71 16.54
C ARG A 28 2.74 9.64 15.38
N ARG A 29 1.44 9.75 15.68
CA ARG A 29 0.38 9.67 14.66
C ARG A 29 0.47 10.81 13.65
N ARG A 30 0.66 12.05 14.15
CA ARG A 30 0.86 13.23 13.29
C ARG A 30 2.09 13.08 12.40
N PHE A 31 3.18 12.63 12.96
CA PHE A 31 4.41 12.39 12.22
C PHE A 31 4.20 11.33 11.12
N LEU A 32 3.58 10.19 11.43
CA LEU A 32 3.28 9.15 10.44
C LEU A 32 2.43 9.67 9.29
N LEU A 33 1.41 10.48 9.60
CA LEU A 33 0.57 11.09 8.57
C LEU A 33 1.40 12.00 7.65
N TRP A 34 2.10 12.97 8.23
CA TRP A 34 2.90 13.90 7.44
C TRP A 34 4.01 13.21 6.67
N TYR A 35 4.64 12.23 7.27
CA TYR A 35 5.70 11.45 6.63
C TYR A 35 5.17 10.64 5.44
N SER A 36 3.99 10.02 5.58
CA SER A 36 3.33 9.28 4.50
C SER A 36 2.89 10.20 3.36
N LEU A 37 2.27 11.34 3.68
CA LEU A 37 1.88 12.33 2.68
C LEU A 37 3.08 12.96 1.96
N LEU A 38 4.15 13.27 2.71
CA LEU A 38 5.41 13.75 2.14
C LEU A 38 5.99 12.72 1.18
N PHE A 39 6.03 11.43 1.57
CA PHE A 39 6.52 10.36 0.72
C PHE A 39 5.76 10.28 -0.60
N VAL A 40 4.42 10.30 -0.55
CA VAL A 40 3.57 10.30 -1.76
C VAL A 40 3.77 11.56 -2.59
N GLY A 41 3.86 12.73 -1.95
CA GLY A 41 4.09 14.02 -2.62
C GLY A 41 5.44 14.11 -3.32
N LEU A 42 6.49 13.50 -2.75
CA LEU A 42 7.82 13.41 -3.37
C LEU A 42 7.84 12.46 -4.58
N LEU A 43 6.96 11.45 -4.60
CA LEU A 43 6.80 10.59 -5.78
C LEU A 43 6.12 11.35 -6.91
N SER A 44 4.98 11.97 -6.64
CA SER A 44 4.25 12.82 -7.57
C SER A 44 3.22 13.68 -6.82
N PRO A 45 3.20 15.01 -7.04
CA PRO A 45 2.16 15.88 -6.49
C PRO A 45 0.74 15.47 -6.92
N LEU A 46 0.60 14.93 -8.13
CA LEU A 46 -0.67 14.43 -8.63
C LEU A 46 -1.16 13.23 -7.83
N CYS A 47 -0.25 12.28 -7.49
CA CYS A 47 -0.60 11.15 -6.61
C CYS A 47 -1.09 11.62 -5.24
N LEU A 48 -0.50 12.67 -4.69
CA LEU A 48 -0.96 13.25 -3.43
C LEU A 48 -2.37 13.83 -3.55
N LEU A 49 -2.66 14.57 -4.62
CA LEU A 49 -4.00 15.13 -4.87
C LEU A 49 -5.05 14.02 -5.04
N LEU A 50 -4.73 12.98 -5.80
CA LEU A 50 -5.61 11.82 -6.00
C LEU A 50 -5.85 11.07 -4.69
N LEU A 51 -4.81 10.87 -3.88
CA LEU A 51 -4.93 10.25 -2.55
C LEU A 51 -5.87 11.06 -1.64
N LEU A 52 -5.73 12.38 -1.62
CA LEU A 52 -6.62 13.25 -0.85
C LEU A 52 -8.06 13.22 -1.41
N ALA A 53 -8.23 13.09 -2.72
CA ALA A 53 -9.55 12.95 -3.36
C ALA A 53 -10.27 11.64 -2.98
N VAL A 54 -9.52 10.58 -2.65
CA VAL A 54 -10.08 9.36 -2.05
C VAL A 54 -10.40 9.61 -0.57
N MET A 55 -9.40 10.00 0.22
CA MET A 55 -9.47 10.00 1.69
C MET A 55 -10.46 11.02 2.26
N VAL A 56 -10.46 12.26 1.75
CA VAL A 56 -11.20 13.35 2.40
C VAL A 56 -12.72 13.17 2.28
N PRO A 57 -13.29 12.89 1.08
CA PRO A 57 -14.73 12.66 0.96
C PRO A 57 -15.19 11.45 1.77
N ASP A 58 -14.43 10.36 1.75
CA ASP A 58 -14.82 9.13 2.44
C ASP A 58 -14.81 9.30 3.96
N TYR A 59 -13.82 9.99 4.51
CA TYR A 59 -13.80 10.35 5.93
C TYR A 59 -15.04 11.16 6.33
N LEU A 60 -15.38 12.18 5.53
CA LEU A 60 -16.53 13.03 5.82
C LEU A 60 -17.86 12.27 5.74
N LEU A 61 -17.98 11.33 4.79
CA LEU A 61 -19.20 10.57 4.56
C LEU A 61 -19.31 9.32 5.47
N ALA A 62 -18.20 8.83 6.02
CA ALA A 62 -18.18 7.67 6.92
C ALA A 62 -19.12 7.83 8.12
N ARG A 63 -19.19 9.02 8.71
CA ARG A 63 -20.09 9.30 9.83
C ARG A 63 -21.57 9.16 9.47
N TYR A 64 -21.96 9.56 8.27
CA TYR A 64 -23.35 9.38 7.81
C TYR A 64 -23.71 7.92 7.59
N ILE A 65 -22.73 7.11 7.16
CA ILE A 65 -22.90 5.67 7.01
C ILE A 65 -23.05 5.02 8.40
N ALA A 66 -22.19 5.36 9.36
CA ALA A 66 -22.23 4.82 10.73
C ALA A 66 -23.52 5.15 11.49
N MET A 67 -24.09 6.33 11.27
CA MET A 67 -25.34 6.75 11.90
C MET A 67 -26.60 6.06 11.31
N ALA A 68 -26.44 5.06 10.45
CA ALA A 68 -27.52 4.38 9.74
C ALA A 68 -28.50 5.38 9.08
N HIS A 69 -27.98 6.46 8.53
CA HIS A 69 -28.78 7.47 7.85
C HIS A 69 -29.63 6.82 6.74
N PRO A 70 -30.87 7.27 6.48
CA PRO A 70 -31.74 6.67 5.46
C PRO A 70 -31.13 6.54 4.07
N ARG A 71 -30.10 7.35 3.78
CA ARG A 71 -29.34 7.33 2.52
C ARG A 71 -27.97 6.63 2.64
N ALA A 72 -27.67 5.95 3.75
CA ALA A 72 -26.35 5.34 3.97
C ALA A 72 -25.93 4.41 2.82
N ARG A 73 -26.85 3.58 2.30
CA ARG A 73 -26.60 2.72 1.15
C ARG A 73 -26.25 3.49 -0.12
N SER A 74 -26.96 4.59 -0.41
CA SER A 74 -26.68 5.41 -1.59
C SER A 74 -25.35 6.16 -1.47
N ILE A 75 -25.02 6.61 -0.26
CA ILE A 75 -23.73 7.27 0.04
C ILE A 75 -22.59 6.26 -0.14
N LEU A 76 -22.73 5.06 0.44
CA LEU A 76 -21.74 3.98 0.28
C LEU A 76 -21.51 3.65 -1.20
N LEU A 77 -22.58 3.43 -1.95
CA LEU A 77 -22.47 3.15 -3.39
C LEU A 77 -21.78 4.29 -4.16
N GLY A 78 -22.06 5.54 -3.81
CA GLY A 78 -21.38 6.69 -4.39
C GLY A 78 -19.89 6.71 -4.13
N CYS A 79 -19.45 6.44 -2.89
CA CYS A 79 -18.04 6.33 -2.53
C CYS A 79 -17.37 5.18 -3.27
N VAL A 80 -17.97 3.99 -3.28
CA VAL A 80 -17.45 2.81 -3.97
C VAL A 80 -17.28 3.07 -5.46
N ILE A 81 -18.29 3.64 -6.13
CA ILE A 81 -18.21 3.96 -7.56
C ILE A 81 -17.11 5.00 -7.82
N LYS A 82 -17.05 6.05 -7.00
CA LYS A 82 -16.00 7.09 -7.08
C LYS A 82 -14.60 6.47 -6.99
N ASP A 83 -14.34 5.66 -5.99
CA ASP A 83 -13.00 5.12 -5.72
C ASP A 83 -12.58 4.08 -6.75
N ILE A 84 -13.48 3.18 -7.13
CA ILE A 84 -13.20 2.18 -8.17
C ILE A 84 -13.01 2.89 -9.51
N SER A 85 -13.86 3.84 -9.88
CA SER A 85 -13.71 4.57 -11.14
C SER A 85 -12.41 5.36 -11.19
N LEU A 86 -12.01 6.00 -10.08
CA LEU A 86 -10.73 6.70 -9.97
C LEU A 86 -9.55 5.75 -10.16
N ALA A 87 -9.55 4.60 -9.48
CA ALA A 87 -8.51 3.60 -9.61
C ALA A 87 -8.40 3.05 -11.04
N VAL A 88 -9.53 2.73 -11.67
CA VAL A 88 -9.58 2.24 -13.06
C VAL A 88 -9.09 3.30 -14.05
N VAL A 89 -9.57 4.53 -13.93
CA VAL A 89 -9.14 5.64 -14.81
C VAL A 89 -7.63 5.88 -14.67
N CYS A 90 -7.09 5.89 -13.45
CA CYS A 90 -5.66 6.02 -13.22
C CYS A 90 -4.87 4.88 -13.86
N SER A 91 -5.34 3.63 -13.76
CA SER A 91 -4.70 2.47 -14.38
C SER A 91 -4.68 2.57 -15.90
N ILE A 92 -5.81 2.94 -16.52
CA ILE A 92 -5.91 3.12 -17.98
C ILE A 92 -4.99 4.26 -18.46
N LEU A 93 -4.95 5.39 -17.74
CA LEU A 93 -4.08 6.51 -18.11
C LEU A 93 -2.60 6.14 -17.99
N THR A 94 -2.24 5.26 -17.07
CA THR A 94 -0.87 4.75 -16.93
C THR A 94 -0.50 3.84 -18.12
N GLU A 95 -1.37 2.92 -18.51
CA GLU A 95 -1.17 2.06 -19.68
C GLU A 95 -1.05 2.86 -21.00
N LEU A 96 -1.70 4.01 -21.07
CA LEU A 96 -1.62 4.91 -22.23
C LEU A 96 -0.41 5.86 -22.17
N ASP A 97 0.53 5.66 -21.26
CA ASP A 97 1.71 6.54 -21.03
C ASP A 97 1.35 8.02 -20.78
N LYS A 98 0.10 8.30 -20.42
CA LYS A 98 -0.38 9.66 -20.13
C LYS A 98 -0.21 10.07 -18.68
N LEU A 99 0.05 9.12 -17.80
CA LEU A 99 0.23 9.33 -16.37
C LEU A 99 1.41 8.52 -15.86
N ILE A 100 2.26 9.15 -15.06
CA ILE A 100 3.27 8.42 -14.28
C ILE A 100 2.52 7.60 -13.24
N LEU A 101 2.82 6.30 -13.15
CA LEU A 101 2.18 5.30 -12.28
C LEU A 101 1.69 5.92 -10.97
N PRO A 102 0.36 6.00 -10.72
CA PRO A 102 -0.17 6.59 -9.50
C PRO A 102 -0.04 5.59 -8.35
N VAL A 103 1.17 5.52 -7.79
CA VAL A 103 1.53 4.58 -6.74
C VAL A 103 0.58 4.69 -5.55
N GLY A 104 -0.03 3.58 -5.19
CA GLY A 104 -0.82 3.45 -3.99
C GLY A 104 -2.28 3.91 -4.08
N ILE A 105 -2.73 4.53 -5.17
CA ILE A 105 -4.12 5.00 -5.29
C ILE A 105 -5.11 3.83 -5.23
N SER A 106 -4.84 2.75 -5.94
CA SER A 106 -5.70 1.56 -5.90
C SER A 106 -5.77 0.95 -4.50
N ILE A 107 -4.63 0.85 -3.80
CA ILE A 107 -4.57 0.31 -2.43
C ILE A 107 -5.31 1.23 -1.46
N ALA A 108 -5.14 2.54 -1.57
CA ALA A 108 -5.87 3.51 -0.76
C ALA A 108 -7.38 3.45 -1.02
N ALA A 109 -7.79 3.37 -2.28
CA ALA A 109 -9.20 3.25 -2.67
C ALA A 109 -9.81 1.96 -2.10
N PHE A 110 -9.17 0.80 -2.29
CA PHE A 110 -9.67 -0.45 -1.73
C PHE A 110 -9.66 -0.48 -0.19
N THR A 111 -8.65 0.14 0.44
CA THR A 111 -8.61 0.28 1.91
C THR A 111 -9.78 1.13 2.43
N SER A 112 -10.07 2.26 1.75
CA SER A 112 -11.19 3.13 2.11
C SER A 112 -12.53 2.44 1.87
N VAL A 113 -12.72 1.83 0.71
CA VAL A 113 -13.94 1.07 0.37
C VAL A 113 -14.18 -0.06 1.38
N GLY A 114 -13.15 -0.84 1.71
CA GLY A 114 -13.25 -1.90 2.72
C GLY A 114 -13.74 -1.35 4.07
N TYR A 115 -13.12 -0.27 4.55
CA TYR A 115 -13.56 0.39 5.78
C TYR A 115 -15.01 0.87 5.74
N LEU A 116 -15.45 1.48 4.63
CA LEU A 116 -16.84 1.97 4.51
C LEU A 116 -17.85 0.81 4.45
N ILE A 117 -17.47 -0.33 3.88
CA ILE A 117 -18.29 -1.55 3.87
C ILE A 117 -18.40 -2.15 5.28
N ASP A 118 -17.27 -2.31 5.99
CA ASP A 118 -17.24 -2.79 7.37
C ASP A 118 -18.09 -1.90 8.29
N LEU A 119 -17.98 -0.58 8.09
CA LEU A 119 -18.76 0.40 8.83
C LEU A 119 -20.28 0.30 8.53
N TYR A 120 -20.64 0.07 7.28
CA TYR A 120 -22.05 -0.11 6.88
C TYR A 120 -22.67 -1.37 7.47
N HIS A 121 -21.90 -2.46 7.59
CA HIS A 121 -22.35 -3.70 8.22
C HIS A 121 -22.28 -3.67 9.76
N GLY A 122 -21.72 -2.59 10.34
CA GLY A 122 -21.54 -2.48 11.79
C GLY A 122 -20.44 -3.39 12.35
N GLU A 123 -19.51 -3.79 11.49
CA GLU A 123 -18.37 -4.64 11.86
C GLU A 123 -17.23 -3.83 12.50
N CYS A 124 -17.20 -2.51 12.31
CA CYS A 124 -16.24 -1.64 12.94
C CYS A 124 -16.87 -0.33 13.43
N ASP A 125 -16.23 0.31 14.40
CA ASP A 125 -16.60 1.64 14.87
C ASP A 125 -16.05 2.74 13.94
N PRO A 126 -16.75 3.89 13.82
CA PRO A 126 -16.25 5.02 13.03
C PRO A 126 -14.97 5.58 13.63
N ILE A 127 -13.98 5.83 12.77
CA ILE A 127 -12.74 6.48 13.16
C ILE A 127 -12.99 8.00 13.29
N ASP A 128 -13.13 8.49 14.53
CA ASP A 128 -13.42 9.91 14.78
C ASP A 128 -12.24 10.85 14.52
N ASP A 129 -11.00 10.37 14.74
CA ASP A 129 -9.80 11.16 14.57
C ASP A 129 -9.35 11.17 13.09
N PRO A 130 -9.38 12.34 12.40
CA PRO A 130 -8.95 12.45 11.02
C PRO A 130 -7.49 12.05 10.81
N ILE A 131 -6.65 12.17 11.85
CA ILE A 131 -5.24 11.79 11.78
C ILE A 131 -5.12 10.26 11.74
N ARG A 132 -5.90 9.54 12.56
CA ARG A 132 -5.93 8.07 12.54
C ARG A 132 -6.40 7.53 11.18
N TYR A 133 -7.51 8.09 10.68
CA TYR A 133 -8.03 7.71 9.37
C TYR A 133 -7.02 8.05 8.25
N GLY A 134 -6.42 9.23 8.33
CA GLY A 134 -5.40 9.65 7.39
C GLY A 134 -4.21 8.68 7.35
N VAL A 135 -3.66 8.29 8.50
CA VAL A 135 -2.59 7.29 8.57
C VAL A 135 -3.08 5.94 8.05
N PHE A 136 -4.29 5.51 8.44
CA PHE A 136 -4.86 4.25 7.99
C PHE A 136 -4.94 4.16 6.46
N CYS A 137 -5.35 5.21 5.76
CA CYS A 137 -5.43 5.21 4.30
C CYS A 137 -4.08 5.47 3.61
N SER A 138 -3.24 6.35 4.16
CA SER A 138 -2.03 6.86 3.49
C SER A 138 -0.72 6.24 3.95
N PHE A 139 -0.74 5.25 4.86
CA PHE A 139 0.49 4.71 5.41
C PHE A 139 1.46 4.24 4.32
N PHE A 140 2.63 4.91 4.24
CA PHE A 140 3.62 4.71 3.17
C PHE A 140 4.08 3.24 3.04
N GLY A 141 4.16 2.51 4.16
CA GLY A 141 4.60 1.11 4.17
C GLY A 141 3.65 0.17 3.42
N LYS A 142 2.34 0.46 3.36
CA LYS A 142 1.36 -0.37 2.64
C LYS A 142 0.97 0.15 1.27
N LEU A 143 1.12 1.47 1.02
CA LEU A 143 0.64 2.09 -0.23
C LEU A 143 1.31 1.56 -1.49
N TYR A 144 2.54 1.07 -1.40
CA TYR A 144 3.27 0.63 -2.60
C TYR A 144 2.87 -0.76 -3.06
N ILE A 145 2.88 -1.77 -2.16
CA ILE A 145 2.52 -3.18 -2.45
C ILE A 145 2.02 -3.86 -1.16
N GLY A 146 1.53 -3.11 -0.19
CA GLY A 146 1.11 -3.69 1.08
C GLY A 146 -0.24 -4.41 1.01
N PRO A 147 -0.52 -5.32 1.96
CA PRO A 147 -1.82 -5.94 2.07
C PRO A 147 -2.89 -4.92 2.44
N ILE A 148 -4.11 -5.19 2.01
CA ILE A 148 -5.29 -4.44 2.46
C ILE A 148 -5.60 -4.97 3.86
N VAL A 149 -5.41 -4.12 4.86
CA VAL A 149 -5.61 -4.44 6.28
C VAL A 149 -6.89 -3.77 6.74
N SER A 150 -7.71 -4.46 7.57
CA SER A 150 -8.93 -3.88 8.12
C SER A 150 -8.61 -2.78 9.15
N ALA A 151 -9.55 -1.83 9.31
CA ALA A 151 -9.42 -0.77 10.30
C ALA A 151 -9.34 -1.32 11.73
N GLN A 152 -10.06 -2.40 12.02
CA GLN A 152 -10.08 -3.09 13.31
C GLN A 152 -8.69 -3.61 13.72
N GLN A 153 -7.88 -4.05 12.76
CA GLN A 153 -6.54 -4.56 13.02
C GLN A 153 -5.50 -3.45 13.07
N PHE A 154 -5.62 -2.44 12.21
CA PHE A 154 -4.60 -1.41 12.04
C PHE A 154 -4.69 -0.28 13.06
N VAL A 155 -5.90 0.23 13.34
CA VAL A 155 -6.09 1.42 14.18
C VAL A 155 -5.62 1.22 15.62
N PRO A 156 -5.88 0.08 16.31
CA PRO A 156 -5.38 -0.15 17.66
C PRO A 156 -3.85 -0.10 17.77
N GLN A 157 -3.14 -0.59 16.76
CA GLN A 157 -1.67 -0.56 16.73
C GLN A 157 -1.09 0.86 16.60
N LEU A 158 -1.86 1.82 16.08
CA LEU A 158 -1.47 3.23 16.06
C LEU A 158 -1.53 3.88 17.44
N ASP A 159 -2.40 3.38 18.31
CA ASP A 159 -2.62 3.96 19.65
C ASP A 159 -1.61 3.44 20.66
N ASP A 160 -1.29 2.17 20.61
CA ASP A 160 -0.33 1.52 21.52
C ASP A 160 0.70 0.68 20.76
N PRO A 161 1.64 1.30 20.05
CA PRO A 161 2.68 0.59 19.34
C PRO A 161 3.66 -0.07 20.31
N GLN A 162 3.71 -1.39 20.33
CA GLN A 162 4.63 -2.19 21.13
C GLN A 162 6.03 -2.16 20.52
N MET A 163 6.84 -1.17 20.90
CA MET A 163 8.21 -1.00 20.39
C MET A 163 9.21 -1.74 21.27
N THR A 164 9.40 -3.02 21.02
CA THR A 164 10.43 -3.83 21.67
C THR A 164 11.67 -3.93 20.79
N ALA A 165 12.86 -4.05 21.42
CA ALA A 165 14.11 -4.24 20.67
C ALA A 165 14.08 -5.52 19.84
N GLU A 166 13.41 -6.57 20.35
CA GLU A 166 13.23 -7.83 19.65
C GLU A 166 12.32 -7.66 18.42
N GLY A 167 11.20 -6.92 18.55
CA GLY A 167 10.30 -6.62 17.45
C GLY A 167 10.99 -5.82 16.34
N ILE A 168 11.76 -4.79 16.70
CA ILE A 168 12.56 -4.01 15.74
C ILE A 168 13.56 -4.92 15.00
N THR A 169 14.29 -5.74 15.73
CA THR A 169 15.27 -6.67 15.12
C THR A 169 14.59 -7.66 14.19
N ARG A 170 13.46 -8.24 14.60
CA ARG A 170 12.68 -9.17 13.79
C ARG A 170 12.19 -8.50 12.51
N GLY A 171 11.61 -7.29 12.62
CA GLY A 171 11.16 -6.49 11.47
C GLY A 171 12.29 -6.16 10.50
N MET A 172 13.48 -5.76 11.00
CA MET A 172 14.65 -5.49 10.17
C MET A 172 15.15 -6.74 9.43
N VAL A 173 15.25 -7.88 10.12
CA VAL A 173 15.67 -9.16 9.49
C VAL A 173 14.68 -9.56 8.40
N GLN A 174 13.40 -9.38 8.65
CA GLN A 174 12.35 -9.71 7.68
C GLN A 174 12.38 -8.78 6.47
N HIS A 175 12.56 -7.49 6.69
CA HIS A 175 12.75 -6.52 5.61
C HIS A 175 13.97 -6.85 4.75
N LEU A 176 15.10 -7.17 5.36
CA LEU A 176 16.33 -7.57 4.65
C LEU A 176 16.12 -8.87 3.85
N ARG A 177 15.42 -9.86 4.41
CA ARG A 177 15.08 -11.11 3.69
C ARG A 177 14.18 -10.82 2.48
N GLY A 178 13.18 -9.93 2.62
CA GLY A 178 12.32 -9.49 1.52
C GLY A 178 13.14 -8.79 0.42
N LEU A 179 13.99 -7.85 0.80
CA LEU A 179 14.86 -7.11 -0.11
C LEU A 179 15.81 -8.06 -0.87
N ALA A 180 16.44 -9.00 -0.16
CA ALA A 180 17.34 -9.99 -0.80
C ALA A 180 16.59 -10.83 -1.86
N LYS A 181 15.37 -11.25 -1.57
CA LYS A 181 14.56 -12.00 -2.55
C LYS A 181 14.21 -11.16 -3.77
N ILE A 182 13.86 -9.88 -3.59
CA ILE A 182 13.56 -8.99 -4.71
C ILE A 182 14.81 -8.75 -5.55
N VAL A 183 15.92 -8.41 -4.94
CA VAL A 183 17.15 -8.07 -5.67
C VAL A 183 17.77 -9.29 -6.34
N ILE A 184 17.87 -10.43 -5.63
CA ILE A 184 18.55 -11.61 -6.15
C ILE A 184 17.61 -12.43 -7.04
N LEU A 185 16.41 -12.77 -6.56
CA LEU A 185 15.54 -13.71 -7.27
C LEU A 185 14.71 -13.00 -8.35
N ALA A 186 14.00 -11.94 -8.00
CA ALA A 186 13.17 -11.23 -8.96
C ALA A 186 14.01 -10.52 -10.03
N GLY A 187 15.17 -9.94 -9.66
CA GLY A 187 16.08 -9.33 -10.63
C GLY A 187 16.60 -10.31 -11.66
N SER A 188 17.07 -11.49 -11.22
CA SER A 188 17.55 -12.54 -12.15
C SER A 188 16.43 -13.11 -13.04
N LEU A 189 15.22 -13.27 -12.47
CA LEU A 189 14.07 -13.74 -13.24
C LEU A 189 13.63 -12.71 -14.28
N GLN A 190 13.65 -11.42 -13.94
CA GLN A 190 13.31 -10.34 -14.88
C GLN A 190 14.29 -10.28 -16.06
N GLU A 191 15.56 -10.45 -15.80
CA GLU A 191 16.58 -10.49 -16.86
C GLU A 191 16.36 -11.70 -17.78
N LEU A 192 16.08 -12.87 -17.24
CA LEU A 192 15.70 -14.04 -18.02
C LEU A 192 14.44 -13.80 -18.86
N ILE A 193 13.38 -13.23 -18.28
CA ILE A 193 12.13 -12.93 -18.98
C ILE A 193 12.39 -12.01 -20.17
N THR A 194 13.17 -10.94 -19.99
CA THR A 194 13.51 -9.99 -21.06
C THR A 194 14.31 -10.66 -22.19
N GLN A 195 15.27 -11.54 -21.86
CA GLN A 195 16.03 -12.30 -22.84
C GLN A 195 15.10 -13.27 -23.61
N TRP A 196 14.17 -13.95 -22.94
CA TRP A 196 13.21 -14.84 -23.57
C TRP A 196 12.22 -14.11 -24.47
N GLU A 197 11.72 -12.94 -24.09
CA GLU A 197 10.87 -12.10 -24.94
C GLU A 197 11.57 -11.75 -26.24
N THR A 198 12.87 -11.43 -26.17
CA THR A 198 13.68 -11.16 -27.34
C THR A 198 13.84 -12.40 -28.24
N LEU A 199 14.09 -13.57 -27.66
CA LEU A 199 14.21 -14.84 -28.39
C LEU A 199 12.88 -15.30 -28.99
N LEU A 200 11.78 -15.21 -28.25
CA LEU A 200 10.43 -15.60 -28.71
C LEU A 200 9.92 -14.68 -29.84
N SER A 201 10.43 -13.46 -29.95
CA SER A 201 10.12 -12.58 -31.09
C SER A 201 10.72 -13.10 -32.41
N LEU A 202 11.75 -13.96 -32.35
CA LEU A 202 12.42 -14.56 -33.50
C LEU A 202 11.85 -15.94 -33.87
N GLU A 203 11.65 -16.82 -32.87
CA GLU A 203 11.08 -18.14 -33.07
C GLU A 203 10.21 -18.54 -31.86
N VAL A 204 8.90 -18.75 -32.11
CA VAL A 204 7.97 -19.18 -31.06
C VAL A 204 7.95 -20.71 -30.99
N THR A 205 8.46 -21.27 -29.89
CA THR A 205 8.36 -22.69 -29.59
C THR A 205 7.40 -22.92 -28.40
N ILE A 206 6.62 -24.02 -28.46
CA ILE A 206 5.66 -24.38 -27.39
C ILE A 206 6.39 -24.46 -26.03
N LEU A 207 7.54 -25.14 -25.98
CA LEU A 207 8.33 -25.30 -24.77
C LEU A 207 8.84 -23.97 -24.27
N GLY A 208 9.33 -23.11 -25.17
CA GLY A 208 9.79 -21.76 -24.82
C GLY A 208 8.70 -20.91 -24.18
N THR A 209 7.49 -20.93 -24.76
CA THR A 209 6.34 -20.21 -24.22
C THR A 209 5.96 -20.70 -22.81
N TRP A 210 5.94 -22.01 -22.57
CA TRP A 210 5.65 -22.54 -21.24
C TRP A 210 6.73 -22.17 -20.21
N LEU A 211 8.00 -22.21 -20.57
CA LEU A 211 9.09 -21.79 -19.68
C LEU A 211 8.99 -20.30 -19.36
N HIS A 212 8.67 -19.46 -20.34
CA HIS A 212 8.44 -18.02 -20.13
C HIS A 212 7.31 -17.79 -19.11
N VAL A 213 6.15 -18.45 -19.29
CA VAL A 213 5.02 -18.36 -18.37
C VAL A 213 5.41 -18.81 -16.95
N LEU A 214 6.16 -19.90 -16.81
CA LEU A 214 6.65 -20.36 -15.51
C LEU A 214 7.58 -19.35 -14.85
N CYS A 215 8.55 -18.80 -15.58
CA CYS A 215 9.44 -17.75 -15.08
C CYS A 215 8.64 -16.51 -14.63
N TYR A 216 7.63 -16.12 -15.41
CA TYR A 216 6.77 -14.99 -15.07
C TYR A 216 5.93 -15.24 -13.80
N ILE A 217 5.39 -16.46 -13.62
CA ILE A 217 4.69 -16.85 -12.39
C ILE A 217 5.63 -16.79 -11.18
N PHE A 218 6.85 -17.32 -11.30
CA PHE A 218 7.85 -17.26 -10.24
C PHE A 218 8.29 -15.82 -9.93
N TYR A 219 8.40 -14.98 -10.95
CA TYR A 219 8.67 -13.55 -10.78
C TYR A 219 7.57 -12.86 -9.98
N ILE A 220 6.30 -13.00 -10.39
CA ILE A 220 5.16 -12.42 -9.66
C ILE A 220 5.10 -12.97 -8.23
N TYR A 221 5.27 -14.27 -8.04
CA TYR A 221 5.30 -14.88 -6.71
C TYR A 221 6.41 -14.30 -5.84
N SER A 222 7.61 -14.14 -6.37
CA SER A 222 8.77 -13.61 -5.64
C SER A 222 8.57 -12.16 -5.25
N VAL A 223 7.94 -11.34 -6.09
CA VAL A 223 7.64 -9.94 -5.80
C VAL A 223 6.46 -9.81 -4.83
N SER A 224 5.35 -10.50 -5.09
CA SER A 224 4.10 -10.33 -4.32
C SER A 224 4.12 -11.04 -2.97
N TYR A 225 4.56 -12.30 -2.92
CA TYR A 225 4.54 -13.10 -1.69
C TYR A 225 5.51 -12.59 -0.62
N THR A 226 6.66 -12.06 -1.04
CA THR A 226 7.65 -11.50 -0.10
C THR A 226 7.15 -10.23 0.58
N HIS A 227 6.37 -9.41 -0.13
CA HIS A 227 5.73 -8.23 0.44
C HIS A 227 4.58 -8.60 1.37
N LEU A 228 3.73 -9.55 1.00
CA LEU A 228 2.59 -9.98 1.83
C LEU A 228 3.07 -10.59 3.15
N ARG A 229 4.04 -11.50 3.14
CA ARG A 229 4.53 -12.16 4.36
C ARG A 229 5.34 -11.25 5.29
N ALA A 230 5.96 -10.20 4.77
CA ALA A 230 6.60 -9.19 5.60
C ALA A 230 5.58 -8.42 6.46
N HIS A 231 4.32 -8.34 6.02
CA HIS A 231 3.24 -7.66 6.73
C HIS A 231 2.44 -8.57 7.67
N GLU A 232 2.26 -9.86 7.35
CA GLU A 232 1.51 -10.79 8.21
C GLU A 232 2.16 -10.94 9.60
N THR A 233 3.48 -10.97 9.67
CA THR A 233 4.20 -11.09 10.95
C THR A 233 4.34 -9.78 11.73
N VAL A 234 4.01 -8.63 11.15
CA VAL A 234 3.85 -7.36 11.89
C VAL A 234 2.48 -7.32 12.58
N LEU A 235 1.52 -8.11 12.10
CA LEU A 235 0.17 -8.22 12.68
C LEU A 235 0.09 -9.31 13.76
N ASP A 236 1.05 -10.25 13.81
CA ASP A 236 1.14 -11.32 14.81
C ASP A 236 1.98 -10.91 16.04
N LEU A 237 2.37 -9.64 16.16
CA LEU A 237 3.08 -9.03 17.29
C LEU A 237 2.19 -8.06 18.04
#